data_620c028490ae04844f8cf9e44610d325
#
_entry.id   620c028490ae04844f8cf9e44610d325
#
_cell.length_a   1.000
_cell.length_b   1.000
_cell.length_c   1.000
_cell.angle_alpha   90.00
_cell.angle_beta   90.00
_cell.angle_gamma   90.00
#
_symmetry.space_group_name_H-M   'P 1'
#
loop_
_entity.id
_entity.type
_entity.pdbx_description
1 polymer ?
#
loop_
_entity_poly.entity_id
_entity_poly.type
_entity_poly.pdbx_seq_one_letter_code
_entity_poly.pdbx_strand_id
1 'polypeptide(L)'
;MSELLLIAASGLAREVLAMVRSSGPFDVIGILDDDEDKLGRVVDGAHVLGPIRDALKFPHALLLVCIGSGAGRESVVMRLRTLGLDEERYATAVDPSVQVPEGCMIGRGSILLAHVSMTASVTIGNHVVAMPGVTFTHDDEISDFATFASGVSLGGNVHIGRAAYIGMNASVRERTSVGANATIGMGAAVLTDVPDDETWAGVPARVIRRGNSPALEGIQ
;
A
#
# COMPACT_ATOMS: atom_id res chain seq x y z
N MET A 1 11.75 21.13 4.22
CA MET A 1 11.38 19.71 4.02
C MET A 1 10.92 19.19 5.37
N SER A 2 9.85 18.41 5.39
CA SER A 2 9.37 17.79 6.64
C SER A 2 10.18 16.52 6.94
N GLU A 3 10.56 16.31 8.19
CA GLU A 3 11.22 15.08 8.62
C GLU A 3 10.29 13.87 8.41
N LEU A 4 10.84 12.77 7.88
CA LEU A 4 10.10 11.54 7.60
C LEU A 4 10.82 10.34 8.22
N LEU A 5 10.09 9.52 8.96
CA LEU A 5 10.50 8.20 9.41
C LEU A 5 9.78 7.14 8.59
N LEU A 6 10.54 6.23 8.02
CA LEU A 6 9.97 5.05 7.38
C LEU A 6 9.76 3.95 8.43
N ILE A 7 8.63 3.29 8.36
CA ILE A 7 8.28 2.18 9.26
C ILE A 7 8.41 0.88 8.49
N ALA A 8 9.28 0.02 8.93
CA ALA A 8 9.80 -1.22 8.35
C ALA A 8 10.91 -1.02 7.28
N ALA A 9 12.04 -1.67 7.51
CA ALA A 9 13.18 -1.77 6.59
C ALA A 9 12.93 -2.89 5.57
N SER A 10 12.15 -2.59 4.53
CA SER A 10 11.63 -3.52 3.53
C SER A 10 12.02 -3.14 2.10
N GLY A 11 11.65 -3.97 1.12
CA GLY A 11 11.77 -3.60 -0.30
C GLY A 11 10.99 -2.33 -0.64
N LEU A 12 9.77 -2.17 -0.10
CA LEU A 12 8.98 -0.96 -0.32
C LEU A 12 9.65 0.29 0.28
N ALA A 13 10.31 0.17 1.44
CA ALA A 13 11.08 1.28 2.00
C ALA A 13 12.20 1.73 1.07
N ARG A 14 12.87 0.80 0.38
CA ARG A 14 13.92 1.11 -0.60
C ARG A 14 13.36 1.87 -1.81
N GLU A 15 12.21 1.46 -2.31
CA GLU A 15 11.52 2.15 -3.42
C GLU A 15 11.08 3.56 -3.01
N VAL A 16 10.52 3.72 -1.81
CA VAL A 16 10.18 5.02 -1.23
C VAL A 16 11.40 5.91 -1.06
N LEU A 17 12.52 5.37 -0.54
CA LEU A 17 13.79 6.11 -0.43
C LEU A 17 14.27 6.64 -1.78
N ALA A 18 14.22 5.81 -2.82
CA ALA A 18 14.60 6.21 -4.17
C ALA A 18 13.71 7.34 -4.69
N MET A 19 12.39 7.23 -4.52
CA MET A 19 11.41 8.24 -4.92
C MET A 19 11.62 9.57 -4.19
N VAL A 20 11.67 9.54 -2.85
CA VAL A 20 11.75 10.76 -2.02
C VAL A 20 13.03 11.53 -2.24
N ARG A 21 14.16 10.84 -2.44
CA ARG A 21 15.45 11.49 -2.69
C ARG A 21 15.54 12.17 -4.05
N SER A 22 14.80 11.68 -5.03
CA SER A 22 14.85 12.28 -6.37
C SER A 22 14.18 13.65 -6.44
N SER A 23 13.14 13.92 -5.61
CA SER A 23 12.34 15.16 -5.75
C SER A 23 11.27 15.36 -4.67
N GLY A 24 11.32 14.64 -3.56
CA GLY A 24 10.25 14.70 -2.55
C GLY A 24 10.35 15.90 -1.60
N PRO A 25 9.23 16.29 -0.96
CA PRO A 25 9.18 17.34 0.06
C PRO A 25 9.71 16.87 1.41
N PHE A 26 10.19 15.63 1.52
CA PHE A 26 10.57 14.99 2.77
C PHE A 26 12.08 14.83 2.91
N ASP A 27 12.55 14.95 4.17
CA ASP A 27 13.89 14.53 4.60
C ASP A 27 13.77 13.24 5.41
N VAL A 28 14.28 12.13 4.87
CA VAL A 28 14.21 10.84 5.56
C VAL A 28 15.28 10.78 6.63
N ILE A 29 14.88 10.92 7.89
CA ILE A 29 15.78 10.93 9.04
C ILE A 29 16.15 9.52 9.53
N GLY A 30 15.45 8.47 9.12
CA GLY A 30 15.77 7.08 9.43
C GLY A 30 14.61 6.12 9.19
N ILE A 31 14.85 4.87 9.60
CA ILE A 31 13.89 3.77 9.52
C ILE A 31 13.68 3.20 10.92
N LEU A 32 12.46 2.80 11.25
CA LEU A 32 12.15 2.02 12.44
C LEU A 32 11.68 0.63 12.03
N ASP A 33 12.24 -0.41 12.66
CA ASP A 33 11.90 -1.81 12.39
C ASP A 33 11.95 -2.61 13.69
N ASP A 34 10.99 -3.52 13.90
CA ASP A 34 10.96 -4.36 15.11
C ASP A 34 11.92 -5.55 15.06
N ASP A 35 12.53 -5.81 13.91
CA ASP A 35 13.56 -6.84 13.75
C ASP A 35 14.89 -6.37 14.34
N GLU A 36 15.26 -6.92 15.49
CA GLU A 36 16.46 -6.55 16.22
C GLU A 36 17.74 -6.78 15.38
N ASP A 37 17.73 -7.75 14.48
CA ASP A 37 18.86 -8.02 13.58
C ASP A 37 19.12 -6.90 12.57
N LYS A 38 18.16 -6.01 12.38
CA LYS A 38 18.29 -4.84 11.50
C LYS A 38 18.77 -3.59 12.20
N LEU A 39 18.78 -3.55 13.53
CA LEU A 39 19.19 -2.38 14.30
C LEU A 39 20.61 -1.92 13.90
N GLY A 40 20.74 -0.63 13.62
CA GLY A 40 22.01 -0.02 13.20
C GLY A 40 22.42 -0.32 11.75
N ARG A 41 21.70 -1.20 11.03
CA ARG A 41 21.96 -1.40 9.60
C ARG A 41 21.62 -0.15 8.80
N VAL A 42 22.25 -0.04 7.64
CA VAL A 42 21.98 1.02 6.67
C VAL A 42 21.27 0.41 5.46
N VAL A 43 20.08 0.94 5.16
CA VAL A 43 19.28 0.55 4.00
C VAL A 43 19.26 1.71 3.02
N ASP A 44 19.94 1.55 1.90
CA ASP A 44 20.10 2.61 0.87
C ASP A 44 20.42 4.00 1.48
N GLY A 45 21.35 4.03 2.46
CA GLY A 45 21.81 5.24 3.11
C GLY A 45 20.90 5.80 4.23
N ALA A 46 19.81 5.14 4.59
CA ALA A 46 18.99 5.43 5.77
C ALA A 46 19.32 4.44 6.90
N HIS A 47 19.55 4.94 8.11
CA HIS A 47 19.87 4.11 9.27
C HIS A 47 18.59 3.52 9.89
N VAL A 48 18.65 2.25 10.32
CA VAL A 48 17.64 1.66 11.19
C VAL A 48 17.92 2.11 12.62
N LEU A 49 17.04 2.96 13.16
CA LEU A 49 17.27 3.70 14.41
C LEU A 49 16.78 2.94 15.66
N GLY A 50 15.82 2.02 15.49
CA GLY A 50 15.21 1.31 16.61
C GLY A 50 13.91 0.62 16.25
N PRO A 51 13.20 0.06 17.24
CA PRO A 51 11.92 -0.56 17.05
C PRO A 51 10.83 0.46 16.72
N ILE A 52 9.73 -0.01 16.10
CA ILE A 52 8.62 0.83 15.62
C ILE A 52 8.03 1.71 16.74
N ARG A 53 7.96 1.21 17.98
CA ARG A 53 7.49 1.99 19.14
C ARG A 53 8.30 3.27 19.40
N ASP A 54 9.54 3.33 18.93
CA ASP A 54 10.42 4.49 19.08
C ASP A 54 9.97 5.69 18.22
N ALA A 55 8.94 5.54 17.39
CA ALA A 55 8.26 6.65 16.70
C ALA A 55 7.81 7.76 17.67
N LEU A 56 7.52 7.40 18.91
CA LEU A 56 7.18 8.36 19.98
C LEU A 56 8.32 9.30 20.37
N LYS A 57 9.57 8.89 20.13
CA LYS A 57 10.76 9.72 20.42
C LYS A 57 10.96 10.85 19.38
N PHE A 58 10.23 10.80 18.27
CA PHE A 58 10.31 11.75 17.18
C PHE A 58 8.97 12.48 16.98
N PRO A 59 8.56 13.35 17.91
CA PRO A 59 7.20 13.91 17.92
C PRO A 59 6.87 14.80 16.72
N HIS A 60 7.87 15.31 16.01
CA HIS A 60 7.70 16.20 14.86
C HIS A 60 7.85 15.50 13.49
N ALA A 61 8.42 14.30 13.48
CA ALA A 61 8.57 13.55 12.25
C ALA A 61 7.25 12.95 11.78
N LEU A 62 6.98 13.02 10.48
CA LEU A 62 5.91 12.27 9.85
C LEU A 62 6.32 10.80 9.71
N LEU A 63 5.33 9.92 9.62
CA LEU A 63 5.52 8.49 9.50
C LEU A 63 5.00 7.99 8.16
N LEU A 64 5.67 7.00 7.57
CA LEU A 64 5.20 6.31 6.38
C LEU A 64 5.41 4.80 6.53
N VAL A 65 4.33 4.01 6.52
CA VAL A 65 4.40 2.57 6.77
C VAL A 65 4.74 1.83 5.49
N CYS A 66 5.97 1.34 5.40
CA CYS A 66 6.54 0.69 4.21
C CYS A 66 6.43 -0.84 4.28
N ILE A 67 5.23 -1.36 4.49
CA ILE A 67 4.93 -2.80 4.52
C ILE A 67 4.05 -3.15 3.33
N GLY A 68 4.44 -4.11 2.49
CA GLY A 68 3.70 -4.50 1.29
C GLY A 68 2.33 -5.13 1.58
N SER A 69 2.19 -5.88 2.67
CA SER A 69 0.91 -6.47 3.09
C SER A 69 -0.02 -5.42 3.69
N GLY A 70 -1.26 -5.31 3.16
CA GLY A 70 -2.28 -4.41 3.71
C GLY A 70 -2.61 -4.70 5.16
N ALA A 71 -2.85 -5.96 5.51
CA ALA A 71 -3.09 -6.39 6.89
C ALA A 71 -1.89 -6.11 7.81
N GLY A 72 -0.66 -6.26 7.30
CA GLY A 72 0.56 -5.91 8.05
C GLY A 72 0.67 -4.41 8.33
N ARG A 73 0.35 -3.55 7.34
CA ARG A 73 0.29 -2.09 7.53
C ARG A 73 -0.76 -1.72 8.56
N GLU A 74 -1.96 -2.28 8.45
CA GLU A 74 -3.06 -2.07 9.38
C GLU A 74 -2.67 -2.41 10.81
N SER A 75 -2.08 -3.59 11.02
CA SER A 75 -1.61 -4.04 12.34
C SER A 75 -0.64 -3.04 12.97
N VAL A 76 0.32 -2.51 12.20
CA VAL A 76 1.28 -1.52 12.67
C VAL A 76 0.60 -0.19 13.00
N VAL A 77 -0.26 0.30 12.12
CA VAL A 77 -1.00 1.56 12.33
C VAL A 77 -1.87 1.48 13.59
N MET A 78 -2.61 0.38 13.77
CA MET A 78 -3.43 0.17 14.97
C MET A 78 -2.60 0.11 16.24
N ARG A 79 -1.44 -0.56 16.20
CA ARG A 79 -0.49 -0.59 17.33
C ARG A 79 0.03 0.81 17.67
N LEU A 80 0.43 1.60 16.68
CA LEU A 80 0.90 2.97 16.90
C LEU A 80 -0.21 3.87 17.41
N ARG A 81 -1.45 3.68 16.96
CA ARG A 81 -2.62 4.38 17.48
C ARG A 81 -2.86 4.08 18.97
N THR A 82 -2.69 2.83 19.42
CA THR A 82 -2.79 2.49 20.86
C THR A 82 -1.71 3.14 21.71
N LEU A 83 -0.60 3.55 21.08
CA LEU A 83 0.48 4.32 21.73
C LEU A 83 0.24 5.84 21.67
N GLY A 84 -0.90 6.29 21.15
CA GLY A 84 -1.29 7.71 21.09
C GLY A 84 -0.81 8.46 19.83
N LEU A 85 -0.44 7.76 18.78
CA LEU A 85 -0.10 8.37 17.48
C LEU A 85 -1.36 8.59 16.64
N ASP A 86 -1.63 9.83 16.28
CA ASP A 86 -2.79 10.25 15.52
C ASP A 86 -2.58 10.08 14.01
N GLU A 87 -3.68 9.98 13.27
CA GLU A 87 -3.68 9.87 11.80
C GLU A 87 -2.95 11.03 11.10
N GLU A 88 -2.93 12.20 11.73
CA GLU A 88 -2.23 13.38 11.20
C GLU A 88 -0.71 13.21 11.10
N ARG A 89 -0.16 12.24 11.82
CA ARG A 89 1.26 11.89 11.80
C ARG A 89 1.69 11.14 10.54
N TYR A 90 0.76 10.67 9.71
CA TYR A 90 1.11 9.92 8.51
C TYR A 90 1.24 10.81 7.29
N ALA A 91 2.41 10.71 6.63
CA ALA A 91 2.69 11.34 5.35
C ALA A 91 1.99 10.60 4.21
N THR A 92 1.55 11.32 3.20
CA THR A 92 1.17 10.77 1.91
C THR A 92 2.31 11.00 0.93
N ALA A 93 2.86 9.93 0.36
CA ALA A 93 3.99 9.99 -0.55
C ALA A 93 3.52 9.70 -1.99
N VAL A 94 3.63 10.68 -2.85
CA VAL A 94 3.21 10.61 -4.25
C VAL A 94 4.41 10.95 -5.13
N ASP A 95 4.73 10.05 -6.07
CA ASP A 95 5.83 10.27 -7.02
C ASP A 95 5.51 11.46 -7.93
N PRO A 96 6.49 12.31 -8.24
CA PRO A 96 6.28 13.50 -9.09
C PRO A 96 5.74 13.22 -10.51
N SER A 97 5.90 11.99 -11.01
CA SER A 97 5.30 11.59 -12.28
C SER A 97 3.78 11.37 -12.20
N VAL A 98 3.21 11.30 -10.99
CA VAL A 98 1.78 11.09 -10.77
C VAL A 98 1.06 12.43 -10.79
N GLN A 99 0.13 12.59 -11.70
CA GLN A 99 -0.80 13.70 -11.70
C GLN A 99 -2.07 13.31 -10.97
N VAL A 100 -2.50 14.15 -10.02
CA VAL A 100 -3.75 13.97 -9.28
C VAL A 100 -4.77 14.98 -9.84
N PRO A 101 -5.72 14.53 -10.68
CA PRO A 101 -6.73 15.42 -11.26
C PRO A 101 -7.64 16.01 -10.20
N GLU A 102 -8.25 17.17 -10.52
CA GLU A 102 -9.28 17.77 -9.70
C GLU A 102 -10.44 16.78 -9.47
N GLY A 103 -10.91 16.69 -8.22
CA GLY A 103 -11.95 15.74 -7.83
C GLY A 103 -11.44 14.34 -7.44
N CYS A 104 -10.14 14.07 -7.61
CA CYS A 104 -9.51 12.87 -7.05
C CYS A 104 -9.02 13.11 -5.62
N MET A 105 -9.11 12.08 -4.77
CA MET A 105 -8.68 12.14 -3.37
C MET A 105 -7.70 11.03 -3.04
N ILE A 106 -6.71 11.34 -2.20
CA ILE A 106 -5.74 10.36 -1.70
C ILE A 106 -5.68 10.48 -0.18
N GLY A 107 -5.96 9.38 0.51
CA GLY A 107 -5.93 9.29 1.96
C GLY A 107 -4.52 9.32 2.55
N ARG A 108 -4.43 9.62 3.85
CA ARG A 108 -3.18 9.72 4.60
C ARG A 108 -2.44 8.37 4.64
N GLY A 109 -1.12 8.43 4.73
CA GLY A 109 -0.29 7.23 4.80
C GLY A 109 -0.16 6.47 3.48
N SER A 110 -0.81 6.93 2.40
CA SER A 110 -0.77 6.26 1.10
C SER A 110 0.52 6.54 0.34
N ILE A 111 0.94 5.55 -0.45
CA ILE A 111 2.17 5.56 -1.25
C ILE A 111 1.77 5.29 -2.70
N LEU A 112 1.99 6.26 -3.58
CA LEU A 112 1.80 6.13 -5.01
C LEU A 112 3.16 6.27 -5.69
N LEU A 113 3.68 5.16 -6.23
CA LEU A 113 4.98 5.13 -6.88
C LEU A 113 4.90 5.59 -8.34
N ALA A 114 6.04 5.60 -9.02
CA ALA A 114 6.19 6.20 -10.34
C ALA A 114 5.16 5.70 -11.37
N HIS A 115 4.67 6.63 -12.19
CA HIS A 115 3.75 6.36 -13.28
C HIS A 115 2.40 5.76 -12.88
N VAL A 116 1.98 5.90 -11.62
CA VAL A 116 0.59 5.64 -11.25
C VAL A 116 -0.29 6.67 -11.97
N SER A 117 -1.34 6.20 -12.64
CA SER A 117 -2.29 7.03 -13.38
C SER A 117 -3.62 7.09 -12.67
N MET A 118 -4.17 8.30 -12.53
CA MET A 118 -5.53 8.56 -12.03
C MET A 118 -6.28 9.38 -13.08
N THR A 119 -7.55 9.02 -13.35
CA THR A 119 -8.28 9.76 -14.42
C THR A 119 -9.29 10.76 -13.86
N ALA A 120 -10.45 10.36 -13.34
CA ALA A 120 -11.46 11.28 -12.84
C ALA A 120 -12.23 10.71 -11.66
N SER A 121 -12.50 11.52 -10.63
CA SER A 121 -13.32 11.13 -9.47
C SER A 121 -12.83 9.86 -8.74
N VAL A 122 -11.52 9.62 -8.75
CA VAL A 122 -10.91 8.47 -8.05
C VAL A 122 -10.77 8.80 -6.57
N THR A 123 -11.23 7.90 -5.71
CA THR A 123 -11.05 8.01 -4.26
C THR A 123 -10.14 6.91 -3.75
N ILE A 124 -8.98 7.29 -3.22
CA ILE A 124 -8.02 6.38 -2.59
C ILE A 124 -8.07 6.61 -1.07
N GLY A 125 -8.32 5.55 -0.32
CA GLY A 125 -8.35 5.53 1.14
C GLY A 125 -6.99 5.73 1.79
N ASN A 126 -6.94 5.52 3.11
CA ASN A 126 -5.72 5.70 3.90
C ASN A 126 -4.81 4.47 3.77
N HIS A 127 -3.50 4.72 3.85
CA HIS A 127 -2.48 3.66 3.85
C HIS A 127 -2.54 2.72 2.64
N VAL A 128 -3.00 3.18 1.50
CA VAL A 128 -3.00 2.44 0.24
C VAL A 128 -1.61 2.45 -0.37
N VAL A 129 -1.19 1.34 -0.95
CA VAL A 129 0.06 1.25 -1.72
C VAL A 129 -0.24 0.94 -3.17
N ALA A 130 0.16 1.82 -4.07
CA ALA A 130 0.13 1.62 -5.51
C ALA A 130 1.56 1.60 -6.04
N MET A 131 1.98 0.42 -6.53
CA MET A 131 3.30 0.19 -7.13
C MET A 131 3.38 0.83 -8.53
N PRO A 132 4.56 0.91 -9.16
CA PRO A 132 4.73 1.60 -10.43
C PRO A 132 3.78 1.11 -11.54
N GLY A 133 3.22 2.07 -12.30
CA GLY A 133 2.40 1.77 -13.48
C GLY A 133 0.98 1.29 -13.18
N VAL A 134 0.50 1.43 -11.95
CA VAL A 134 -0.91 1.15 -11.60
C VAL A 134 -1.82 2.20 -12.24
N THR A 135 -2.96 1.75 -12.79
CA THR A 135 -3.96 2.64 -13.40
C THR A 135 -5.28 2.54 -12.66
N PHE A 136 -5.73 3.67 -12.13
CA PHE A 136 -7.06 3.89 -11.60
C PHE A 136 -7.88 4.71 -12.62
N THR A 137 -9.07 4.22 -12.98
CA THR A 137 -9.89 4.94 -13.94
C THR A 137 -11.05 5.67 -13.24
N HIS A 138 -11.99 6.21 -13.99
CA HIS A 138 -13.04 7.09 -13.45
C HIS A 138 -13.91 6.37 -12.41
N ASP A 139 -14.25 7.08 -11.34
CA ASP A 139 -15.17 6.64 -10.29
C ASP A 139 -14.69 5.39 -9.50
N ASP A 140 -13.37 5.09 -9.53
CA ASP A 140 -12.82 4.01 -8.72
C ASP A 140 -12.77 4.39 -7.24
N GLU A 141 -13.23 3.48 -6.39
CA GLU A 141 -13.22 3.61 -4.92
C GLU A 141 -12.31 2.57 -4.28
N ILE A 142 -11.24 3.02 -3.66
CA ILE A 142 -10.21 2.17 -3.04
C ILE A 142 -10.28 2.34 -1.53
N SER A 143 -10.62 1.27 -0.82
CA SER A 143 -10.65 1.28 0.65
C SER A 143 -9.24 1.27 1.26
N ASP A 144 -9.17 1.60 2.56
CA ASP A 144 -7.92 1.68 3.32
C ASP A 144 -7.10 0.40 3.21
N PHE A 145 -5.78 0.56 3.28
CA PHE A 145 -4.79 -0.52 3.31
C PHE A 145 -4.74 -1.42 2.07
N ALA A 146 -5.48 -1.15 1.00
CA ALA A 146 -5.36 -1.91 -0.24
C ALA A 146 -3.93 -1.82 -0.81
N THR A 147 -3.50 -2.88 -1.50
CA THR A 147 -2.19 -2.95 -2.14
C THR A 147 -2.34 -3.34 -3.60
N PHE A 148 -1.76 -2.54 -4.47
CA PHE A 148 -1.69 -2.79 -5.91
C PHE A 148 -0.25 -3.04 -6.30
N ALA A 149 0.06 -4.24 -6.77
CA ALA A 149 1.37 -4.54 -7.34
C ALA A 149 1.52 -3.87 -8.73
N SER A 150 2.74 -3.82 -9.24
CA SER A 150 3.06 -3.08 -10.46
C SER A 150 2.20 -3.48 -11.65
N GLY A 151 1.78 -2.49 -12.43
CA GLY A 151 1.05 -2.68 -13.68
C GLY A 151 -0.41 -3.12 -13.54
N VAL A 152 -1.00 -3.10 -12.35
CA VAL A 152 -2.43 -3.35 -12.17
C VAL A 152 -3.25 -2.29 -12.89
N SER A 153 -4.34 -2.73 -13.54
CA SER A 153 -5.26 -1.84 -14.24
C SER A 153 -6.70 -2.09 -13.79
N LEU A 154 -7.37 -1.03 -13.36
CA LEU A 154 -8.79 -1.06 -13.04
C LEU A 154 -9.59 -0.44 -14.18
N GLY A 155 -10.74 -1.04 -14.51
CA GLY A 155 -11.79 -0.42 -15.31
C GLY A 155 -12.55 0.62 -14.48
N GLY A 156 -13.45 1.39 -15.10
CA GLY A 156 -14.18 2.43 -14.38
C GLY A 156 -15.18 1.89 -13.37
N ASN A 157 -15.38 2.65 -12.27
CA ASN A 157 -16.34 2.32 -11.22
C ASN A 157 -16.07 0.95 -10.57
N VAL A 158 -14.81 0.69 -10.26
CA VAL A 158 -14.36 -0.50 -9.53
C VAL A 158 -14.27 -0.18 -8.04
N HIS A 159 -14.73 -1.11 -7.20
CA HIS A 159 -14.62 -0.99 -5.75
C HIS A 159 -13.62 -2.00 -5.21
N ILE A 160 -12.58 -1.53 -4.53
CA ILE A 160 -11.57 -2.39 -3.89
C ILE A 160 -11.70 -2.30 -2.38
N GLY A 161 -11.96 -3.44 -1.77
CA GLY A 161 -12.17 -3.59 -0.35
C GLY A 161 -10.90 -3.40 0.49
N ARG A 162 -11.11 -3.18 1.79
CA ARG A 162 -10.07 -2.94 2.78
C ARG A 162 -9.02 -4.05 2.77
N ALA A 163 -7.73 -3.66 2.78
CA ALA A 163 -6.59 -4.56 2.81
C ALA A 163 -6.54 -5.61 1.66
N ALA A 164 -7.35 -5.45 0.61
CA ALA A 164 -7.25 -6.30 -0.57
C ALA A 164 -5.86 -6.19 -1.24
N TYR A 165 -5.39 -7.28 -1.81
CA TYR A 165 -4.13 -7.35 -2.54
C TYR A 165 -4.39 -7.67 -4.00
N ILE A 166 -3.99 -6.80 -4.91
CA ILE A 166 -4.11 -6.97 -6.34
C ILE A 166 -2.72 -7.25 -6.92
N GLY A 167 -2.53 -8.47 -7.41
CA GLY A 167 -1.25 -8.97 -7.90
C GLY A 167 -0.79 -8.30 -9.19
N MET A 168 0.51 -8.38 -9.45
CA MET A 168 1.18 -7.72 -10.57
C MET A 168 0.48 -8.01 -11.91
N ASN A 169 0.27 -6.96 -12.72
CA ASN A 169 -0.38 -7.02 -14.03
C ASN A 169 -1.80 -7.64 -14.02
N ALA A 170 -2.47 -7.73 -12.87
CA ALA A 170 -3.88 -8.10 -12.86
C ALA A 170 -4.75 -6.97 -13.40
N SER A 171 -5.86 -7.35 -14.03
CA SER A 171 -6.86 -6.41 -14.56
C SER A 171 -8.21 -6.70 -13.95
N VAL A 172 -8.93 -5.65 -13.54
CA VAL A 172 -10.28 -5.74 -12.99
C VAL A 172 -11.24 -5.03 -13.93
N ARG A 173 -12.28 -5.74 -14.38
CA ARG A 173 -13.28 -5.20 -15.29
C ARG A 173 -14.06 -4.07 -14.61
N GLU A 174 -14.54 -3.12 -15.41
CA GLU A 174 -15.41 -2.03 -14.95
C GLU A 174 -16.64 -2.54 -14.17
N ARG A 175 -17.07 -1.76 -13.16
CA ARG A 175 -18.22 -2.05 -12.27
C ARG A 175 -18.12 -3.39 -11.53
N THR A 176 -16.90 -3.79 -11.18
CA THR A 176 -16.64 -5.01 -10.43
C THR A 176 -16.16 -4.64 -9.03
N SER A 177 -16.54 -5.41 -8.02
CA SER A 177 -16.09 -5.26 -6.64
C SER A 177 -15.11 -6.37 -6.27
N VAL A 178 -14.02 -6.00 -5.61
CA VAL A 178 -13.09 -6.94 -4.96
C VAL A 178 -13.21 -6.75 -3.46
N GLY A 179 -13.61 -7.80 -2.75
CA GLY A 179 -13.92 -7.76 -1.32
C GLY A 179 -12.72 -7.48 -0.42
N ALA A 180 -13.00 -7.21 0.86
CA ALA A 180 -11.98 -6.96 1.87
C ALA A 180 -11.09 -8.19 2.06
N ASN A 181 -9.77 -7.96 2.29
CA ASN A 181 -8.74 -9.00 2.42
C ASN A 181 -8.65 -9.98 1.24
N ALA A 182 -9.38 -9.75 0.15
CA ALA A 182 -9.28 -10.60 -1.02
C ALA A 182 -7.90 -10.49 -1.65
N THR A 183 -7.44 -11.58 -2.27
CA THR A 183 -6.17 -11.62 -2.98
C THR A 183 -6.39 -11.98 -4.43
N ILE A 184 -5.96 -11.12 -5.33
CA ILE A 184 -5.96 -11.37 -6.77
C ILE A 184 -4.54 -11.75 -7.19
N GLY A 185 -4.41 -12.93 -7.81
CA GLY A 185 -3.13 -13.43 -8.32
C GLY A 185 -2.59 -12.59 -9.46
N MET A 186 -1.26 -12.63 -9.67
CA MET A 186 -0.61 -11.90 -10.76
C MET A 186 -1.16 -12.32 -12.13
N GLY A 187 -1.32 -11.36 -13.04
CA GLY A 187 -1.80 -11.57 -14.41
C GLY A 187 -3.27 -12.02 -14.50
N ALA A 188 -4.03 -11.97 -13.41
CA ALA A 188 -5.43 -12.37 -13.41
C ALA A 188 -6.32 -11.38 -14.14
N ALA A 189 -7.36 -11.89 -14.83
CA ALA A 189 -8.44 -11.09 -15.41
C ALA A 189 -9.73 -11.29 -14.59
N VAL A 190 -10.03 -10.33 -13.71
CA VAL A 190 -11.23 -10.35 -12.86
C VAL A 190 -12.41 -9.80 -13.64
N LEU A 191 -13.40 -10.65 -13.90
CA LEU A 191 -14.57 -10.32 -14.72
C LEU A 191 -15.89 -10.25 -13.93
N THR A 192 -15.87 -10.65 -12.66
CA THR A 192 -17.03 -10.68 -11.76
C THR A 192 -16.59 -10.33 -10.35
N ASP A 193 -17.52 -9.97 -9.49
CA ASP A 193 -17.25 -9.65 -8.10
C ASP A 193 -16.52 -10.78 -7.38
N VAL A 194 -15.55 -10.38 -6.55
CA VAL A 194 -14.75 -11.27 -5.70
C VAL A 194 -15.18 -11.06 -4.26
N PRO A 195 -15.65 -12.09 -3.56
CA PRO A 195 -16.02 -12.01 -2.15
C PRO A 195 -14.83 -11.67 -1.23
N ASP A 196 -15.16 -11.23 0.00
CA ASP A 196 -14.18 -11.01 1.07
C ASP A 196 -13.36 -12.29 1.36
N ASP A 197 -12.10 -12.10 1.74
CA ASP A 197 -11.17 -13.15 2.19
C ASP A 197 -10.90 -14.26 1.14
N GLU A 198 -11.35 -14.13 -0.08
CA GLU A 198 -11.09 -15.12 -1.14
C GLU A 198 -9.79 -14.81 -1.92
N THR A 199 -9.17 -15.88 -2.42
CA THR A 199 -8.04 -15.76 -3.36
C THR A 199 -8.48 -16.22 -4.75
N TRP A 200 -8.33 -15.34 -5.74
CA TRP A 200 -8.69 -15.60 -7.14
C TRP A 200 -7.48 -15.44 -8.06
N ALA A 201 -7.36 -16.28 -9.07
CA ALA A 201 -6.30 -16.19 -10.07
C ALA A 201 -6.72 -16.72 -11.43
N GLY A 202 -5.92 -16.41 -12.46
CA GLY A 202 -6.09 -16.93 -13.82
C GLY A 202 -6.83 -15.98 -14.76
N VAL A 203 -7.00 -16.42 -16.02
CA VAL A 203 -7.66 -15.70 -17.13
C VAL A 203 -8.69 -16.61 -17.78
N PRO A 204 -9.99 -16.40 -17.51
CA PRO A 204 -10.57 -15.51 -16.52
C PRO A 204 -10.24 -15.94 -15.08
N ALA A 205 -10.22 -14.99 -14.14
CA ALA A 205 -9.97 -15.27 -12.73
C ALA A 205 -11.05 -16.20 -12.14
N ARG A 206 -10.61 -17.14 -11.30
CA ARG A 206 -11.47 -18.06 -10.57
C ARG A 206 -10.95 -18.23 -9.15
N VAL A 207 -11.85 -18.59 -8.23
CA VAL A 207 -11.50 -18.86 -6.86
C VAL A 207 -10.50 -20.04 -6.78
N ILE A 208 -9.37 -19.80 -6.10
CA ILE A 208 -8.38 -20.84 -5.77
C ILE A 208 -8.32 -21.13 -4.27
N ARG A 209 -8.78 -20.18 -3.42
CA ARG A 209 -8.93 -20.37 -1.97
C ARG A 209 -10.10 -19.52 -1.47
N ARG A 210 -10.92 -20.12 -0.58
CA ARG A 210 -12.01 -19.44 0.14
C ARG A 210 -11.59 -19.07 1.56
N GLY A 211 -12.08 -17.94 2.07
CA GLY A 211 -11.64 -17.32 3.31
C GLY A 211 -11.71 -18.17 4.57
N ASN A 212 -12.59 -19.14 4.68
CA ASN A 212 -12.76 -20.03 5.84
C ASN A 212 -12.23 -21.46 5.63
N SER A 213 -11.43 -21.71 4.61
CA SER A 213 -10.75 -22.99 4.48
C SER A 213 -9.48 -22.99 5.33
N PRO A 214 -9.27 -23.97 6.23
CA PRO A 214 -7.98 -24.14 6.90
C PRO A 214 -6.89 -24.19 5.84
N ALA A 215 -5.78 -23.49 6.10
CA ALA A 215 -4.64 -23.44 5.19
C ALA A 215 -4.30 -24.89 4.77
N LEU A 216 -4.17 -25.11 3.46
CA LEU A 216 -3.46 -26.28 2.96
C LEU A 216 -2.00 -26.11 3.42
N GLU A 217 -1.67 -26.64 4.60
CA GLU A 217 -0.30 -26.88 5.00
C GLU A 217 0.30 -27.85 3.99
N GLY A 218 1.30 -27.43 3.26
CA GLY A 218 2.14 -28.31 2.46
C GLY A 218 2.04 -28.12 0.94
N ILE A 219 2.66 -27.07 0.42
CA ILE A 219 3.41 -27.14 -0.85
C ILE A 219 4.76 -26.49 -0.54
N GLN A 220 5.74 -27.36 -0.27
CA GLN A 220 7.16 -27.03 -0.26
C GLN A 220 7.65 -26.75 -1.68
#